data_318e29c5efbb3ed040a7435303b880a1
#
_entry.id   318e29c5efbb3ed040a7435303b880a1
#
_cell.length_a   1.000
_cell.length_b   1.000
_cell.length_c   1.000
_cell.angle_alpha   90.00
_cell.angle_beta   90.00
_cell.angle_gamma   90.00
#
_symmetry.space_group_name_H-M   'P 1'
#
loop_
_entity.id
_entity.type
_entity.pdbx_description
1 polymer ?
#
loop_
_entity_poly.entity_id
_entity_poly.type
_entity_poly.pdbx_seq_one_letter_code
_entity_poly.pdbx_strand_id
1 'polypeptide(L)'
;MPPKESLLAGLLRGRAKAGAEVPVRLSEREGPDLHHKMRQAYWWITNNAVICPYYDLEFGAKPQILKNASGDELLLHADMSYSSFVLIPMLTLFSGRRALMIGGPGRGKTTSAILMGLLSGMSRDQVRRSIQRGHPQLSISDLLGSPLPSDMLKAEDLSAIKVGWRKWIKERVKIIDEYNRIPTKTQSALLSLMSEGYAEMFDQYVYAGRSSWFLTANDDSGGGTFQVIDALKDRIDVVVRAVPFNSGFLTTLLQRIEADTTPEELVPGEIIFTSDELDRIYKAILKVTLPTTVLDRLGFFLGQLDFCRMASPQFESKSKDTLKLSGQTVGAVCTEQCPLDKKVHLCTQSENGVSARAYQTCLHFAKALAYFRGNAEASEADLRQIIPWVLHEKLVPNARSAFFETKGKRALLQDRVAWIRSMWDTAMDQFSKHEPTRRKVTALRLEQDFGLEGVERRTVEQRLTQVKSLLEQLMTKQELSGAVYEDIIHLKSIYSRYNNYALWLKQNAAR
;
A
#
# COMPACT_ATOMS: atom_id res chain seq x y z
N MET A 1 11.07 -35.67 11.46
CA MET A 1 10.16 -34.91 10.60
C MET A 1 8.77 -35.50 10.76
N PRO A 2 7.75 -34.75 11.16
CA PRO A 2 6.37 -35.27 11.21
C PRO A 2 5.82 -35.48 9.79
N PRO A 3 4.97 -36.48 9.57
CA PRO A 3 4.48 -36.83 8.24
C PRO A 3 3.63 -35.71 7.62
N LYS A 4 3.88 -35.44 6.35
CA LYS A 4 3.28 -34.36 5.53
C LYS A 4 1.72 -34.37 5.49
N GLU A 5 1.08 -35.49 5.82
CA GLU A 5 -0.39 -35.62 5.83
C GLU A 5 -1.10 -34.87 6.96
N SER A 6 -0.41 -34.55 8.07
CA SER A 6 -1.05 -33.89 9.21
C SER A 6 -1.26 -32.40 9.01
N LEU A 7 -0.45 -31.75 8.15
CA LEU A 7 -0.54 -30.32 7.81
C LEU A 7 -1.68 -30.01 6.81
N LEU A 8 -1.89 -30.91 5.85
CA LEU A 8 -3.01 -30.82 4.90
C LEU A 8 -4.36 -30.99 5.59
N ALA A 9 -4.46 -31.90 6.56
CA ALA A 9 -5.67 -32.14 7.34
C ALA A 9 -6.06 -30.94 8.23
N GLY A 10 -5.09 -30.17 8.71
CA GLY A 10 -5.30 -28.92 9.46
C GLY A 10 -5.83 -27.78 8.61
N LEU A 11 -5.31 -27.63 7.39
CA LEU A 11 -5.73 -26.58 6.45
C LEU A 11 -7.11 -26.84 5.82
N LEU A 12 -7.50 -28.12 5.66
CA LEU A 12 -8.80 -28.50 5.11
C LEU A 12 -9.93 -28.52 6.15
N ARG A 13 -9.66 -28.50 7.46
CA ARG A 13 -10.66 -28.43 8.55
C ARG A 13 -11.20 -27.04 8.84
N GLY A 14 -10.69 -25.99 8.23
CA GLY A 14 -11.23 -24.62 8.29
C GLY A 14 -12.56 -24.45 7.54
N ARG A 15 -13.49 -25.41 7.64
CA ARG A 15 -14.88 -25.26 7.21
C ARG A 15 -15.64 -24.46 8.28
N ALA A 16 -15.51 -23.14 8.27
CA ALA A 16 -16.47 -22.30 8.95
C ALA A 16 -17.65 -22.00 8.02
N LYS A 17 -18.84 -22.18 8.54
CA LYS A 17 -20.11 -21.76 7.93
C LYS A 17 -20.03 -20.25 7.63
N ALA A 18 -20.67 -19.81 6.55
CA ALA A 18 -20.83 -18.40 6.20
C ALA A 18 -21.67 -17.68 7.29
N GLY A 19 -21.01 -17.31 8.37
CA GLY A 19 -21.45 -16.43 9.41
C GLY A 19 -20.34 -15.38 9.57
N ALA A 20 -20.69 -14.15 9.89
CA ALA A 20 -19.75 -13.03 10.06
C ALA A 20 -18.47 -13.51 10.77
N GLU A 21 -17.33 -13.40 10.09
CA GLU A 21 -16.04 -13.80 10.64
C GLU A 21 -15.77 -12.99 11.90
N VAL A 22 -15.79 -13.64 13.05
CA VAL A 22 -15.39 -13.00 14.31
C VAL A 22 -13.85 -12.85 14.25
N PRO A 23 -13.32 -11.64 14.31
CA PRO A 23 -11.87 -11.45 14.21
C PRO A 23 -11.15 -12.13 15.38
N VAL A 24 -10.11 -12.89 15.06
CA VAL A 24 -9.25 -13.54 16.05
C VAL A 24 -8.46 -12.46 16.78
N ARG A 25 -8.69 -12.33 18.10
CA ARG A 25 -8.00 -11.31 18.93
C ARG A 25 -6.61 -11.78 19.34
N LEU A 26 -5.70 -10.82 19.49
CA LEU A 26 -4.36 -11.06 20.05
C LEU A 26 -4.50 -11.57 21.51
N SER A 27 -3.73 -12.62 21.86
CA SER A 27 -3.70 -13.11 23.23
C SER A 27 -2.88 -12.19 24.14
N GLU A 28 -3.32 -11.93 25.37
CA GLU A 28 -2.73 -11.00 26.35
C GLU A 28 -1.33 -11.41 26.88
N ARG A 29 -0.69 -12.43 26.33
CA ARG A 29 0.48 -13.10 26.94
C ARG A 29 1.87 -12.52 26.63
N GLU A 30 2.01 -11.42 25.86
CA GLU A 30 3.32 -10.87 25.51
C GLU A 30 3.50 -9.40 25.92
N GLY A 31 3.71 -9.13 27.23
CA GLY A 31 4.15 -7.82 27.74
C GLY A 31 3.09 -6.70 27.70
N PRO A 32 3.47 -5.44 28.03
CA PRO A 32 2.52 -4.34 27.98
C PRO A 32 1.89 -4.24 26.59
N ASP A 33 0.60 -4.13 26.56
CA ASP A 33 -0.27 -4.20 25.38
C ASP A 33 0.01 -3.03 24.42
N LEU A 34 1.05 -3.20 23.55
CA LEU A 34 1.54 -2.13 22.69
C LEU A 34 0.49 -1.64 21.68
N HIS A 35 -0.44 -2.49 21.23
CA HIS A 35 -1.54 -2.06 20.37
C HIS A 35 -2.54 -1.18 21.15
N HIS A 36 -2.66 -1.39 22.47
CA HIS A 36 -3.45 -0.50 23.32
C HIS A 36 -2.79 0.88 23.46
N LYS A 37 -1.47 0.93 23.69
CA LYS A 37 -0.70 2.17 23.70
C LYS A 37 -0.80 2.92 22.37
N MET A 38 -0.77 2.20 21.23
CA MET A 38 -1.02 2.81 19.91
C MET A 38 -2.40 3.46 19.83
N ARG A 39 -3.45 2.81 20.33
CA ARG A 39 -4.80 3.37 20.37
C ARG A 39 -4.89 4.57 21.31
N GLN A 40 -4.24 4.56 22.45
CA GLN A 40 -4.16 5.73 23.34
C GLN A 40 -3.48 6.92 22.64
N ALA A 41 -2.38 6.70 21.93
CA ALA A 41 -1.72 7.74 21.15
C ALA A 41 -2.65 8.29 20.04
N TYR A 42 -3.38 7.42 19.33
CA TYR A 42 -4.37 7.84 18.34
C TYR A 42 -5.47 8.72 18.96
N TRP A 43 -6.05 8.29 20.08
CA TRP A 43 -7.08 9.04 20.78
C TRP A 43 -6.57 10.38 21.28
N TRP A 44 -5.37 10.44 21.81
CA TRP A 44 -4.78 11.68 22.24
C TRP A 44 -4.62 12.66 21.08
N ILE A 45 -4.06 12.20 19.93
CA ILE A 45 -3.87 13.05 18.75
C ILE A 45 -5.21 13.59 18.23
N THR A 46 -6.20 12.73 18.09
CA THR A 46 -7.51 13.15 17.55
C THR A 46 -8.26 14.12 18.45
N ASN A 47 -8.06 14.04 19.75
CA ASN A 47 -8.76 14.90 20.71
C ASN A 47 -7.97 16.16 21.08
N ASN A 48 -6.63 16.13 21.00
CA ASN A 48 -5.80 17.24 21.49
C ASN A 48 -4.96 17.92 20.39
N ALA A 49 -4.54 17.19 19.37
CA ALA A 49 -3.62 17.74 18.36
C ALA A 49 -4.34 18.17 17.07
N VAL A 50 -5.25 17.38 16.56
CA VAL A 50 -5.99 17.67 15.32
C VAL A 50 -7.29 18.39 15.64
N ILE A 51 -7.48 19.56 15.04
CA ILE A 51 -8.77 20.26 15.07
C ILE A 51 -9.61 19.70 13.93
N CYS A 52 -10.86 19.33 14.16
CA CYS A 52 -11.79 18.75 13.18
C CYS A 52 -11.26 17.50 12.44
N PRO A 53 -10.99 16.37 13.13
CA PRO A 53 -10.63 15.14 12.44
C PRO A 53 -11.83 14.63 11.61
N TYR A 54 -11.54 14.12 10.40
CA TYR A 54 -12.52 13.41 9.59
C TYR A 54 -12.36 11.91 9.81
N TYR A 55 -13.46 11.22 10.03
CA TYR A 55 -13.50 9.78 10.30
C TYR A 55 -13.91 9.04 9.02
N ASP A 56 -12.96 8.77 8.17
CA ASP A 56 -13.13 8.24 6.81
C ASP A 56 -12.60 6.81 6.61
N LEU A 57 -12.05 6.20 7.66
CA LEU A 57 -11.77 4.76 7.74
C LEU A 57 -12.87 4.12 8.60
N GLU A 58 -13.81 3.45 7.95
CA GLU A 58 -15.08 3.03 8.55
C GLU A 58 -15.21 1.51 8.51
N PHE A 59 -15.50 0.93 9.67
CA PHE A 59 -15.67 -0.50 9.86
C PHE A 59 -17.09 -0.82 10.32
N GLY A 60 -17.51 -2.10 10.14
CA GLY A 60 -18.69 -2.65 10.75
C GLY A 60 -19.87 -2.89 9.82
N ALA A 61 -21.04 -3.07 10.43
CA ALA A 61 -22.30 -3.41 9.78
C ALA A 61 -22.80 -2.29 8.85
N LYS A 62 -23.90 -2.54 8.14
CA LYS A 62 -24.50 -1.57 7.20
C LYS A 62 -24.73 -0.23 7.92
N PRO A 63 -24.23 0.88 7.33
CA PRO A 63 -24.41 2.21 7.91
C PRO A 63 -25.90 2.61 7.89
N GLN A 64 -26.28 3.47 8.84
CA GLN A 64 -27.55 4.18 8.75
C GLN A 64 -27.41 5.26 7.66
N ILE A 65 -28.31 5.27 6.70
CA ILE A 65 -28.32 6.23 5.60
C ILE A 65 -29.31 7.33 5.92
N LEU A 66 -28.83 8.55 6.06
CA LEU A 66 -29.66 9.76 6.15
C LEU A 66 -29.68 10.45 4.78
N LYS A 67 -30.86 10.90 4.36
CA LYS A 67 -31.05 11.61 3.08
C LYS A 67 -31.58 13.02 3.35
N ASN A 68 -31.00 14.00 2.67
CA ASN A 68 -31.54 15.34 2.66
C ASN A 68 -32.66 15.50 1.61
N ALA A 69 -33.27 16.68 1.55
CA ALA A 69 -34.33 17.00 0.60
C ALA A 69 -33.84 16.98 -0.88
N SER A 70 -32.54 17.18 -1.11
CA SER A 70 -31.91 17.14 -2.44
C SER A 70 -31.52 15.72 -2.88
N GLY A 71 -31.67 14.72 -2.00
CA GLY A 71 -31.35 13.33 -2.28
C GLY A 71 -29.90 12.96 -1.98
N ASP A 72 -29.09 13.86 -1.39
CA ASP A 72 -27.73 13.53 -0.95
C ASP A 72 -27.78 12.60 0.26
N GLU A 73 -26.85 11.64 0.31
CA GLU A 73 -26.81 10.61 1.35
C GLU A 73 -25.65 10.87 2.31
N LEU A 74 -25.95 10.87 3.61
CA LEU A 74 -24.97 10.84 4.68
C LEU A 74 -24.98 9.44 5.31
N LEU A 75 -23.80 8.83 5.38
CA LEU A 75 -23.62 7.50 5.97
C LEU A 75 -23.17 7.67 7.44
N LEU A 76 -23.92 7.09 8.37
CA LEU A 76 -23.55 7.00 9.79
C LEU A 76 -23.22 5.55 10.13
N HIS A 77 -21.94 5.27 10.39
CA HIS A 77 -21.48 3.94 10.77
C HIS A 77 -21.73 3.70 12.25
N ALA A 78 -22.22 2.51 12.59
CA ALA A 78 -22.52 2.11 13.97
C ALA A 78 -21.26 1.64 14.74
N ASP A 79 -20.22 1.26 14.01
CA ASP A 79 -18.96 0.73 14.56
C ASP A 79 -17.84 1.78 14.55
N MET A 80 -16.64 1.31 14.89
CA MET A 80 -15.46 2.14 15.02
C MET A 80 -15.08 2.82 13.70
N SER A 81 -14.86 4.13 13.74
CA SER A 81 -14.35 4.94 12.63
C SER A 81 -13.05 5.61 13.03
N TYR A 82 -12.11 5.75 12.08
CA TYR A 82 -10.81 6.38 12.31
C TYR A 82 -10.54 7.46 11.26
N SER A 83 -9.73 8.46 11.67
CA SER A 83 -9.24 9.48 10.75
C SER A 83 -8.03 8.97 9.98
N SER A 84 -8.10 8.96 8.64
CA SER A 84 -6.97 8.58 7.78
C SER A 84 -5.79 9.52 7.99
N PHE A 85 -6.05 10.82 8.18
CA PHE A 85 -5.02 11.84 8.39
C PHE A 85 -4.21 11.62 9.68
N VAL A 86 -4.76 10.93 10.68
CA VAL A 86 -4.05 10.57 11.92
C VAL A 86 -3.55 9.13 11.88
N LEU A 87 -4.40 8.18 11.52
CA LEU A 87 -4.08 6.77 11.64
C LEU A 87 -3.03 6.32 10.63
N ILE A 88 -3.12 6.74 9.36
CA ILE A 88 -2.17 6.30 8.34
C ILE A 88 -0.73 6.77 8.61
N PRO A 89 -0.46 8.03 9.01
CA PRO A 89 0.86 8.43 9.49
C PRO A 89 1.34 7.60 10.69
N MET A 90 0.47 7.28 11.65
CA MET A 90 0.82 6.42 12.77
C MET A 90 1.19 5.00 12.31
N LEU A 91 0.40 4.37 11.44
CA LEU A 91 0.73 3.07 10.86
C LEU A 91 2.05 3.12 10.07
N THR A 92 2.33 4.24 9.40
CA THR A 92 3.60 4.50 8.71
C THR A 92 4.77 4.52 9.69
N LEU A 93 4.61 5.20 10.84
CA LEU A 93 5.62 5.22 11.90
C LEU A 93 5.95 3.81 12.40
N PHE A 94 4.92 3.05 12.76
CA PHE A 94 5.09 1.71 13.35
C PHE A 94 5.58 0.66 12.34
N SER A 95 5.34 0.90 11.06
CA SER A 95 5.75 0.02 9.97
C SER A 95 7.10 0.35 9.35
N GLY A 96 7.72 1.47 9.71
CA GLY A 96 8.96 1.93 9.08
C GLY A 96 8.78 2.18 7.58
N ARG A 97 7.67 2.83 7.19
CA ARG A 97 7.27 3.04 5.80
C ARG A 97 7.26 4.54 5.44
N ARG A 98 6.69 4.89 4.30
CA ARG A 98 6.75 6.23 3.70
C ARG A 98 5.34 6.74 3.45
N ALA A 99 4.99 7.87 4.04
CA ALA A 99 3.74 8.57 3.82
C ALA A 99 3.97 9.93 3.17
N LEU A 100 3.11 10.28 2.23
CA LEU A 100 2.99 11.62 1.68
C LEU A 100 1.68 12.24 2.18
N MET A 101 1.77 13.45 2.71
CA MET A 101 0.63 14.26 3.12
C MET A 101 0.44 15.42 2.14
N ILE A 102 -0.69 15.43 1.42
CA ILE A 102 -1.02 16.44 0.42
C ILE A 102 -2.16 17.33 0.93
N GLY A 103 -2.12 18.59 0.59
CA GLY A 103 -3.22 19.53 0.87
C GLY A 103 -2.74 20.98 0.97
N GLY A 104 -3.68 21.91 0.99
CA GLY A 104 -3.39 23.34 1.05
C GLY A 104 -2.53 23.74 2.25
N PRO A 105 -1.98 24.96 2.25
CA PRO A 105 -1.17 25.49 3.35
C PRO A 105 -1.99 25.59 4.65
N GLY A 106 -1.30 25.55 5.80
CA GLY A 106 -1.93 25.71 7.11
C GLY A 106 -2.81 24.55 7.58
N ARG A 107 -2.79 23.38 6.93
CA ARG A 107 -3.64 22.22 7.28
C ARG A 107 -2.96 21.20 8.19
N GLY A 108 -1.92 21.56 8.92
CA GLY A 108 -1.31 20.69 9.94
C GLY A 108 -0.44 19.54 9.41
N LYS A 109 -0.08 19.50 8.12
CA LYS A 109 0.75 18.42 7.54
C LYS A 109 2.10 18.27 8.24
N THR A 110 2.84 19.38 8.36
CA THR A 110 4.16 19.39 9.00
C THR A 110 4.06 19.09 10.49
N THR A 111 3.03 19.64 11.18
CA THR A 111 2.70 19.31 12.57
C THR A 111 2.45 17.82 12.77
N SER A 112 1.66 17.19 11.89
CA SER A 112 1.43 15.74 11.93
C SER A 112 2.74 14.94 11.81
N ALA A 113 3.65 15.33 10.91
CA ALA A 113 4.96 14.69 10.78
C ALA A 113 5.85 14.90 12.02
N ILE A 114 5.84 16.09 12.62
CA ILE A 114 6.55 16.41 13.87
C ILE A 114 6.03 15.52 15.01
N LEU A 115 4.71 15.38 15.15
CA LEU A 115 4.09 14.51 16.16
C LEU A 115 4.56 13.05 16.00
N MET A 116 4.69 12.55 14.77
CA MET A 116 5.24 11.19 14.55
C MET A 116 6.69 11.07 15.02
N GLY A 117 7.49 12.12 14.83
CA GLY A 117 8.86 12.20 15.37
C GLY A 117 8.87 12.13 16.90
N LEU A 118 8.04 12.94 17.57
CA LEU A 118 7.94 12.95 19.03
C LEU A 118 7.41 11.62 19.58
N LEU A 119 6.37 11.05 18.98
CA LEU A 119 5.86 9.73 19.36
C LEU A 119 6.93 8.64 19.25
N SER A 120 7.88 8.76 18.32
CA SER A 120 8.99 7.81 18.17
C SER A 120 10.08 7.90 19.24
N GLY A 121 9.91 8.78 20.26
CA GLY A 121 10.87 9.03 21.31
C GLY A 121 12.02 9.98 20.93
N MET A 122 11.96 10.62 19.75
CA MET A 122 12.93 11.63 19.38
C MET A 122 12.72 12.91 20.21
N SER A 123 13.82 13.52 20.65
CA SER A 123 13.76 14.84 21.26
C SER A 123 13.34 15.90 20.24
N ARG A 124 12.84 17.04 20.71
CA ARG A 124 12.46 18.17 19.83
C ARG A 124 13.61 18.60 18.91
N ASP A 125 14.83 18.60 19.40
CA ASP A 125 16.00 18.96 18.59
C ASP A 125 16.33 17.89 17.55
N GLN A 126 16.12 16.62 17.85
CA GLN A 126 16.24 15.55 16.86
C GLN A 126 15.17 15.68 15.78
N VAL A 127 13.92 15.94 16.15
CA VAL A 127 12.85 16.15 15.18
C VAL A 127 13.15 17.38 14.30
N ARG A 128 13.58 18.51 14.89
CA ARG A 128 13.98 19.70 14.11
C ARG A 128 15.09 19.40 13.11
N ARG A 129 16.11 18.62 13.51
CA ARG A 129 17.18 18.18 12.60
C ARG A 129 16.70 17.24 11.51
N SER A 130 15.68 16.45 11.77
CA SER A 130 15.13 15.50 10.80
C SER A 130 14.32 16.16 9.68
N ILE A 131 13.93 17.43 9.85
CA ILE A 131 13.17 18.19 8.86
C ILE A 131 14.09 18.73 7.79
N GLN A 132 13.91 18.28 6.57
CA GLN A 132 14.54 18.83 5.37
C GLN A 132 13.46 19.61 4.59
N ARG A 133 13.71 20.90 4.36
CA ARG A 133 12.76 21.74 3.64
C ARG A 133 13.09 21.80 2.16
N GLY A 134 12.14 21.43 1.33
CA GLY A 134 12.25 21.51 -0.11
C GLY A 134 12.27 22.97 -0.59
N HIS A 135 13.25 23.30 -1.42
CA HIS A 135 13.32 24.58 -2.11
C HIS A 135 14.07 24.41 -3.45
N PRO A 136 13.85 25.32 -4.43
CA PRO A 136 14.39 25.15 -5.78
C PRO A 136 15.91 25.09 -5.90
N GLN A 137 16.64 25.57 -4.89
CA GLN A 137 18.10 25.57 -4.87
C GLN A 137 18.70 24.44 -4.02
N LEU A 138 17.88 23.53 -3.48
CA LEU A 138 18.36 22.42 -2.63
C LEU A 138 19.27 21.51 -3.42
N SER A 139 20.54 21.47 -3.06
CA SER A 139 21.53 20.60 -3.67
C SER A 139 21.62 19.24 -2.98
N ILE A 140 22.26 18.27 -3.63
CA ILE A 140 22.58 16.97 -3.03
C ILE A 140 23.50 17.13 -1.81
N SER A 141 24.45 18.07 -1.87
CA SER A 141 25.35 18.35 -0.75
C SER A 141 24.63 18.94 0.46
N ASP A 142 23.64 19.79 0.23
CA ASP A 142 22.81 20.31 1.33
C ASP A 142 22.00 19.21 2.01
N LEU A 143 21.56 18.24 1.23
CA LEU A 143 20.72 17.16 1.69
C LEU A 143 21.53 16.06 2.38
N LEU A 144 22.59 15.56 1.75
CA LEU A 144 23.34 14.39 2.22
C LEU A 144 24.58 14.74 3.05
N GLY A 145 25.24 15.83 2.71
CA GLY A 145 26.52 16.26 3.29
C GLY A 145 27.51 16.64 2.20
N SER A 146 28.68 17.07 2.61
CA SER A 146 29.74 17.51 1.71
C SER A 146 31.08 16.93 2.12
N PRO A 147 32.04 16.81 1.17
CA PRO A 147 33.39 16.45 1.49
C PRO A 147 34.02 17.49 2.42
N LEU A 148 34.87 17.04 3.34
CA LEU A 148 35.58 17.95 4.25
C LEU A 148 36.68 18.69 3.48
N PRO A 149 36.68 20.05 3.47
CA PRO A 149 37.64 20.83 2.69
C PRO A 149 39.11 20.51 3.02
N SER A 150 39.39 20.19 4.28
CA SER A 150 40.74 19.81 4.73
C SER A 150 41.24 18.53 4.08
N ASP A 151 40.34 17.60 3.81
CA ASP A 151 40.68 16.30 3.24
C ASP A 151 40.75 16.39 1.71
N MET A 152 39.96 17.26 1.09
CA MET A 152 40.06 17.53 -0.36
C MET A 152 41.42 18.11 -0.77
N LEU A 153 42.07 18.89 0.11
CA LEU A 153 43.39 19.48 -0.17
C LEU A 153 44.55 18.50 0.04
N LYS A 154 44.34 17.43 0.78
CA LYS A 154 45.37 16.47 1.19
C LYS A 154 45.22 15.10 0.53
N ALA A 155 44.10 14.83 -0.08
CA ALA A 155 43.81 13.51 -0.65
C ALA A 155 44.53 13.31 -1.96
N GLU A 156 45.28 12.23 -2.05
CA GLU A 156 45.90 11.74 -3.31
C GLU A 156 44.92 10.90 -4.12
N ASP A 157 43.83 10.41 -3.47
CA ASP A 157 42.78 9.60 -4.08
C ASP A 157 41.38 10.02 -3.55
N LEU A 158 40.36 9.84 -4.38
CA LEU A 158 38.97 10.15 -4.04
C LEU A 158 38.47 9.37 -2.81
N SER A 159 38.93 8.16 -2.62
CA SER A 159 38.57 7.31 -1.46
C SER A 159 39.10 7.85 -0.12
N ALA A 160 40.14 8.70 -0.14
CA ALA A 160 40.71 9.36 1.05
C ALA A 160 39.93 10.58 1.50
N ILE A 161 39.02 11.10 0.68
CA ILE A 161 38.21 12.29 0.98
C ILE A 161 37.07 11.90 1.94
N LYS A 162 37.12 12.33 3.20
CA LYS A 162 36.03 12.06 4.13
C LYS A 162 34.81 12.93 3.87
N VAL A 163 33.63 12.33 3.95
CA VAL A 163 32.34 13.00 3.79
C VAL A 163 31.76 13.37 5.15
N GLY A 164 31.46 14.64 5.33
CA GLY A 164 30.73 15.15 6.47
C GLY A 164 29.22 14.92 6.30
N TRP A 165 28.75 13.71 6.62
CA TRP A 165 27.35 13.33 6.47
C TRP A 165 26.41 14.12 7.36
N ARG A 166 25.24 14.48 6.82
CA ARG A 166 24.18 15.13 7.62
C ARG A 166 23.62 14.16 8.65
N LYS A 167 23.45 14.61 9.90
CA LYS A 167 22.99 13.78 11.02
C LYS A 167 21.57 13.24 10.85
N TRP A 168 20.69 13.95 10.12
CA TRP A 168 19.30 13.56 9.89
C TRP A 168 19.17 12.20 9.18
N ILE A 169 20.18 11.80 8.40
CA ILE A 169 20.19 10.52 7.67
C ILE A 169 20.05 9.34 8.62
N LYS A 170 20.60 9.46 9.85
CA LYS A 170 20.55 8.41 10.87
C LYS A 170 19.34 8.52 11.81
N GLU A 171 18.54 9.58 11.72
CA GLU A 171 17.35 9.74 12.56
C GLU A 171 16.28 8.71 12.17
N ARG A 172 15.52 8.24 13.15
CA ARG A 172 14.50 7.21 12.96
C ARG A 172 13.28 7.71 12.15
N VAL A 173 12.89 8.95 12.36
CA VAL A 173 11.86 9.63 11.58
C VAL A 173 12.51 10.68 10.71
N LYS A 174 12.18 10.68 9.43
CA LYS A 174 12.67 11.61 8.42
C LYS A 174 11.52 12.40 7.86
N ILE A 175 11.66 13.73 7.84
CA ILE A 175 10.62 14.64 7.40
C ILE A 175 11.14 15.45 6.22
N ILE A 176 10.46 15.35 5.08
CA ILE A 176 10.74 16.15 3.88
C ILE A 176 9.56 17.10 3.68
N ASP A 177 9.73 18.33 4.08
CA ASP A 177 8.69 19.35 3.97
C ASP A 177 8.73 20.00 2.58
N GLU A 178 7.57 20.17 1.93
CA GLU A 178 7.44 20.70 0.57
C GLU A 178 8.29 19.94 -0.48
N TYR A 179 8.22 18.59 -0.48
CA TYR A 179 9.09 17.76 -1.30
C TYR A 179 8.97 18.03 -2.81
N ASN A 180 7.82 18.53 -3.28
CA ASN A 180 7.58 18.91 -4.66
C ASN A 180 8.33 20.19 -5.09
N ARG A 181 8.99 20.88 -4.18
CA ARG A 181 9.91 22.00 -4.46
C ARG A 181 11.38 21.58 -4.58
N ILE A 182 11.68 20.32 -4.42
CA ILE A 182 13.04 19.78 -4.56
C ILE A 182 13.35 19.59 -6.05
N PRO A 183 14.52 20.07 -6.55
CA PRO A 183 14.93 19.83 -7.94
C PRO A 183 15.00 18.34 -8.28
N THR A 184 14.62 17.97 -9.50
CA THR A 184 14.54 16.58 -9.96
C THR A 184 15.84 15.81 -9.74
N LYS A 185 17.01 16.48 -9.93
CA LYS A 185 18.32 15.87 -9.68
C LYS A 185 18.50 15.48 -8.20
N THR A 186 18.06 16.33 -7.28
CA THR A 186 18.14 16.07 -5.83
C THR A 186 17.10 15.05 -5.39
N GLN A 187 15.92 14.98 -6.06
CA GLN A 187 14.95 13.90 -5.84
C GLN A 187 15.56 12.52 -6.09
N SER A 188 16.48 12.38 -7.05
CA SER A 188 17.14 11.09 -7.34
C SER A 188 18.02 10.61 -6.17
N ALA A 189 18.69 11.52 -5.45
CA ALA A 189 19.46 11.17 -4.26
C ALA A 189 18.56 10.73 -3.10
N LEU A 190 17.39 11.36 -2.91
CA LEU A 190 16.37 10.89 -1.96
C LEU A 190 15.87 9.50 -2.30
N LEU A 191 15.75 9.21 -3.59
CA LEU A 191 15.29 7.91 -4.11
C LEU A 191 16.13 6.74 -3.59
N SER A 192 17.47 6.82 -3.70
CA SER A 192 18.39 5.80 -3.21
C SER A 192 18.27 5.64 -1.69
N LEU A 193 18.29 6.74 -0.96
CA LEU A 193 18.18 6.74 0.49
C LEU A 193 16.84 6.13 0.98
N MET A 194 15.73 6.44 0.28
CA MET A 194 14.40 5.90 0.62
C MET A 194 14.22 4.43 0.25
N SER A 195 14.86 3.96 -0.84
CA SER A 195 14.65 2.62 -1.38
C SER A 195 15.61 1.61 -0.82
N GLU A 196 16.89 1.98 -0.80
CA GLU A 196 18.01 1.09 -0.53
C GLU A 196 18.52 1.28 0.90
N GLY A 197 18.10 2.36 1.56
CA GLY A 197 18.45 2.66 2.95
C GLY A 197 19.88 3.15 3.11
N TYR A 198 20.55 3.57 2.04
CA TYR A 198 21.87 4.18 2.10
C TYR A 198 22.01 5.33 1.10
N ALA A 199 22.98 6.19 1.34
CA ALA A 199 23.46 7.16 0.36
C ALA A 199 24.96 6.95 0.14
N GLU A 200 25.40 7.23 -1.09
CA GLU A 200 26.78 7.08 -1.54
C GLU A 200 27.33 8.44 -2.02
N MET A 201 28.56 8.75 -1.66
CA MET A 201 29.30 9.90 -2.14
C MET A 201 30.81 9.65 -1.98
N PHE A 202 31.61 9.88 -3.03
CA PHE A 202 33.07 9.64 -3.01
C PHE A 202 33.46 8.22 -2.52
N ASP A 203 32.81 7.20 -3.05
CA ASP A 203 32.98 5.78 -2.68
C ASP A 203 32.74 5.47 -1.19
N GLN A 204 32.09 6.38 -0.46
CA GLN A 204 31.69 6.20 0.92
C GLN A 204 30.18 6.08 1.06
N TYR A 205 29.76 5.26 2.01
CA TYR A 205 28.36 4.93 2.25
C TYR A 205 27.91 5.40 3.62
N VAL A 206 26.69 5.91 3.71
CA VAL A 206 26.01 6.15 4.98
C VAL A 206 24.68 5.40 4.97
N TYR A 207 24.47 4.59 5.99
CA TYR A 207 23.24 3.81 6.13
C TYR A 207 22.22 4.53 6.99
N ALA A 208 20.98 4.58 6.49
CA ALA A 208 19.86 5.26 7.14
C ALA A 208 19.22 4.42 8.26
N GLY A 209 19.46 3.10 8.26
CA GLY A 209 18.74 2.17 9.13
C GLY A 209 17.24 2.11 8.81
N ARG A 210 16.49 1.36 9.64
CA ARG A 210 15.03 1.36 9.52
C ARG A 210 14.49 2.73 9.94
N SER A 211 13.77 3.38 9.04
CA SER A 211 13.25 4.70 9.26
C SER A 211 11.87 4.89 8.63
N SER A 212 11.08 5.74 9.27
CA SER A 212 9.77 6.16 8.76
C SER A 212 9.92 7.53 8.10
N TRP A 213 9.30 7.69 6.93
CA TRP A 213 9.42 8.90 6.15
C TRP A 213 8.07 9.60 6.03
N PHE A 214 8.08 10.88 6.31
CA PHE A 214 6.93 11.74 6.17
C PHE A 214 7.26 12.87 5.20
N LEU A 215 6.61 12.84 4.06
CA LEU A 215 6.75 13.85 3.03
C LEU A 215 5.51 14.75 3.08
N THR A 216 5.68 16.05 2.87
CA THR A 216 4.55 16.95 2.68
C THR A 216 4.60 17.60 1.30
N ALA A 217 3.42 17.88 0.73
CA ALA A 217 3.28 18.65 -0.50
C ALA A 217 2.08 19.57 -0.38
N ASN A 218 2.18 20.74 -1.02
CA ASN A 218 1.04 21.60 -1.24
C ASN A 218 0.34 21.21 -2.54
N ASP A 219 -0.97 21.41 -2.62
CA ASP A 219 -1.77 21.18 -3.84
C ASP A 219 -1.45 22.19 -4.96
N ASP A 220 -0.58 23.17 -4.67
CA ASP A 220 -0.32 24.27 -5.56
C ASP A 220 0.47 23.85 -6.80
N SER A 221 -0.11 24.10 -7.95
CA SER A 221 0.58 24.19 -9.24
C SER A 221 1.34 25.53 -9.40
N GLY A 222 1.59 26.24 -8.30
CA GLY A 222 2.28 27.53 -8.27
C GLY A 222 3.76 27.46 -8.67
N GLY A 223 4.35 28.58 -9.07
CA GLY A 223 5.74 28.66 -9.49
C GLY A 223 6.72 28.11 -8.45
N GLY A 224 7.77 27.41 -8.91
CA GLY A 224 8.80 26.80 -8.05
C GLY A 224 8.52 25.37 -7.62
N THR A 225 7.52 24.72 -8.21
CA THR A 225 7.30 23.28 -8.07
C THR A 225 7.92 22.50 -9.23
N PHE A 226 8.50 21.34 -8.94
CA PHE A 226 9.06 20.43 -9.93
C PHE A 226 8.14 19.23 -10.12
N GLN A 227 8.14 18.69 -11.32
CA GLN A 227 7.45 17.44 -11.56
C GLN A 227 8.08 16.33 -10.71
N VAL A 228 7.26 15.64 -9.94
CA VAL A 228 7.71 14.48 -9.17
C VAL A 228 7.92 13.31 -10.11
N ILE A 229 9.12 12.75 -10.10
CA ILE A 229 9.44 11.58 -10.93
C ILE A 229 8.58 10.37 -10.52
N ASP A 230 8.05 9.65 -11.51
CA ASP A 230 7.16 8.51 -11.26
C ASP A 230 7.82 7.43 -10.40
N ALA A 231 9.12 7.26 -10.55
CA ALA A 231 9.90 6.36 -9.71
C ALA A 231 9.85 6.73 -8.22
N LEU A 232 9.79 8.02 -7.87
CA LEU A 232 9.64 8.47 -6.48
C LEU A 232 8.21 8.26 -5.99
N LYS A 233 7.20 8.53 -6.83
CA LYS A 233 5.79 8.27 -6.49
C LYS A 233 5.56 6.79 -6.18
N ASP A 234 6.14 5.86 -6.96
CA ASP A 234 6.01 4.43 -6.72
C ASP A 234 6.64 3.98 -5.38
N ARG A 235 7.67 4.71 -4.91
CA ARG A 235 8.34 4.43 -3.62
C ARG A 235 7.63 4.99 -2.40
N ILE A 236 6.72 5.94 -2.57
CA ILE A 236 5.83 6.40 -1.50
C ILE A 236 4.79 5.32 -1.28
N ASP A 237 4.71 4.79 -0.06
CA ASP A 237 3.84 3.68 0.27
C ASP A 237 2.36 4.12 0.28
N VAL A 238 2.05 5.20 0.99
CA VAL A 238 0.69 5.73 1.16
C VAL A 238 0.63 7.23 0.96
N VAL A 239 -0.51 7.71 0.49
CA VAL A 239 -0.77 9.16 0.35
C VAL A 239 -2.02 9.51 1.14
N VAL A 240 -1.96 10.59 1.94
CA VAL A 240 -3.06 11.07 2.78
C VAL A 240 -3.37 12.51 2.41
N ARG A 241 -4.64 12.86 2.39
CA ARG A 241 -5.08 14.23 2.13
C ARG A 241 -5.41 14.96 3.42
N ALA A 242 -4.78 16.12 3.61
CA ALA A 242 -5.14 17.04 4.67
C ALA A 242 -6.43 17.78 4.27
N VAL A 243 -7.44 17.61 5.08
CA VAL A 243 -8.77 18.17 4.83
C VAL A 243 -8.86 19.66 5.22
N PRO A 244 -9.77 20.44 4.62
CA PRO A 244 -9.95 21.84 4.97
C PRO A 244 -10.46 21.98 6.41
N PHE A 245 -10.14 23.11 7.03
CA PHE A 245 -10.65 23.48 8.34
C PHE A 245 -12.16 23.70 8.28
N ASN A 246 -12.88 23.13 9.24
CA ASN A 246 -14.31 23.35 9.40
C ASN A 246 -14.55 24.51 10.39
N SER A 247 -15.21 25.58 9.94
CA SER A 247 -15.50 26.77 10.74
C SER A 247 -16.33 26.49 12.01
N GLY A 248 -17.03 25.36 12.09
CA GLY A 248 -17.70 24.91 13.32
C GLY A 248 -16.75 24.67 14.49
N PHE A 249 -15.44 24.57 14.26
CA PHE A 249 -14.41 24.37 15.31
C PHE A 249 -13.64 25.65 15.68
N LEU A 250 -14.15 26.86 15.34
CA LEU A 250 -13.50 28.13 15.66
C LEU A 250 -13.27 28.33 17.17
N THR A 251 -14.19 27.88 18.02
CA THR A 251 -14.03 27.96 19.48
C THR A 251 -12.82 27.15 19.95
N THR A 252 -12.63 25.95 19.43
CA THR A 252 -11.45 25.11 19.74
C THR A 252 -10.15 25.76 19.28
N LEU A 253 -10.18 26.40 18.10
CA LEU A 253 -9.03 27.14 17.60
C LEU A 253 -8.70 28.33 18.50
N LEU A 254 -9.71 29.11 18.92
CA LEU A 254 -9.55 30.25 19.84
C LEU A 254 -8.93 29.82 21.17
N GLN A 255 -9.43 28.76 21.78
CA GLN A 255 -8.88 28.22 23.03
C GLN A 255 -7.38 27.86 22.91
N ARG A 256 -6.95 27.34 21.76
CA ARG A 256 -5.52 27.04 21.52
C ARG A 256 -4.68 28.31 21.40
N ILE A 257 -5.20 29.32 20.72
CA ILE A 257 -4.52 30.61 20.60
C ILE A 257 -4.36 31.25 21.98
N GLU A 258 -5.41 31.23 22.81
CA GLU A 258 -5.38 31.80 24.15
C GLU A 258 -4.44 31.02 25.10
N ALA A 259 -4.31 29.71 24.91
CA ALA A 259 -3.40 28.90 25.70
C ALA A 259 -1.92 29.08 25.34
N ASP A 260 -1.62 29.72 24.21
CA ASP A 260 -0.27 29.95 23.67
C ASP A 260 0.61 28.68 23.67
N THR A 261 -0.04 27.53 23.40
CA THR A 261 0.63 26.23 23.41
C THR A 261 0.46 25.52 22.08
N THR A 262 1.51 24.84 21.63
CA THR A 262 1.46 24.00 20.44
C THR A 262 1.15 22.53 20.82
N PRO A 263 0.46 21.75 19.94
CA PRO A 263 0.20 20.34 20.22
C PRO A 263 1.47 19.54 20.51
N GLU A 264 2.59 19.92 19.90
CA GLU A 264 3.90 19.30 20.08
C GLU A 264 4.45 19.46 21.50
N GLU A 265 3.98 20.50 22.23
CA GLU A 265 4.39 20.76 23.62
C GLU A 265 3.62 19.95 24.63
N LEU A 266 2.47 19.45 24.24
CA LEU A 266 1.51 18.79 25.12
C LEU A 266 1.56 17.25 25.04
N VAL A 267 2.46 16.66 24.23
CA VAL A 267 2.54 15.19 24.05
C VAL A 267 2.87 14.50 25.39
N PRO A 268 1.95 13.68 25.95
CA PRO A 268 2.19 12.99 27.20
C PRO A 268 3.29 11.92 27.09
N GLY A 269 4.08 11.76 28.12
CA GLY A 269 5.17 10.76 28.14
C GLY A 269 4.68 9.32 27.96
N GLU A 270 3.47 9.02 28.44
CA GLU A 270 2.89 7.66 28.42
C GLU A 270 2.61 7.14 26.99
N ILE A 271 2.40 8.06 26.03
CA ILE A 271 2.15 7.68 24.64
C ILE A 271 3.41 7.75 23.76
N ILE A 272 4.55 8.16 24.30
CA ILE A 272 5.82 8.17 23.60
C ILE A 272 6.39 6.75 23.59
N PHE A 273 6.82 6.28 22.42
CA PHE A 273 7.36 4.94 22.23
C PHE A 273 8.89 4.95 22.31
N THR A 274 9.44 3.98 23.03
CA THR A 274 10.88 3.72 22.98
C THR A 274 11.28 3.03 21.67
N SER A 275 12.58 3.05 21.35
CA SER A 275 13.09 2.32 20.18
C SER A 275 12.79 0.82 20.23
N ASP A 276 12.89 0.22 21.41
CA ASP A 276 12.56 -1.20 21.61
C ASP A 276 11.06 -1.48 21.39
N GLU A 277 10.19 -0.64 21.92
CA GLU A 277 8.74 -0.77 21.71
C GLU A 277 8.39 -0.68 20.20
N LEU A 278 8.97 0.26 19.47
CA LEU A 278 8.77 0.38 18.03
C LEU A 278 9.26 -0.85 17.25
N ASP A 279 10.40 -1.43 17.65
CA ASP A 279 10.92 -2.64 17.04
C ASP A 279 10.06 -3.88 17.37
N ARG A 280 9.51 -3.95 18.58
CA ARG A 280 8.54 -4.99 18.97
C ARG A 280 7.23 -4.86 18.22
N ILE A 281 6.67 -3.65 18.08
CA ILE A 281 5.47 -3.39 17.29
C ILE A 281 5.70 -3.83 15.83
N TYR A 282 6.82 -3.43 15.23
CA TYR A 282 7.13 -3.84 13.86
C TYR A 282 7.17 -5.36 13.68
N LYS A 283 7.85 -6.07 14.60
CA LYS A 283 7.90 -7.53 14.59
C LYS A 283 6.53 -8.16 14.81
N ALA A 284 5.70 -7.57 15.66
CA ALA A 284 4.34 -8.02 15.90
C ALA A 284 3.44 -7.82 14.67
N ILE A 285 3.54 -6.69 13.97
CA ILE A 285 2.85 -6.45 12.70
C ILE A 285 3.22 -7.52 11.66
N LEU A 286 4.50 -7.89 11.55
CA LEU A 286 4.92 -8.95 10.63
C LEU A 286 4.29 -10.31 10.94
N LYS A 287 4.06 -10.62 12.22
CA LYS A 287 3.44 -11.86 12.68
C LYS A 287 1.93 -11.94 12.43
N VAL A 288 1.24 -10.80 12.21
CA VAL A 288 -0.18 -10.81 11.85
C VAL A 288 -0.38 -11.68 10.62
N THR A 289 -1.32 -12.61 10.69
CA THR A 289 -1.60 -13.54 9.59
C THR A 289 -2.47 -12.89 8.52
N LEU A 290 -2.35 -13.39 7.30
CA LEU A 290 -3.21 -13.04 6.17
C LEU A 290 -3.85 -14.34 5.67
N PRO A 291 -5.15 -14.55 5.86
CA PRO A 291 -5.84 -15.73 5.35
C PRO A 291 -5.70 -15.84 3.83
N THR A 292 -5.63 -17.06 3.34
CA THR A 292 -5.58 -17.33 1.89
C THR A 292 -6.76 -16.70 1.16
N THR A 293 -7.94 -16.70 1.78
CA THR A 293 -9.14 -16.06 1.24
C THR A 293 -8.98 -14.56 1.04
N VAL A 294 -8.32 -13.87 1.97
CA VAL A 294 -8.03 -12.43 1.88
C VAL A 294 -6.98 -12.17 0.80
N LEU A 295 -5.96 -13.01 0.70
CA LEU A 295 -4.94 -12.95 -0.36
C LEU A 295 -5.55 -13.17 -1.75
N ASP A 296 -6.46 -14.14 -1.89
CA ASP A 296 -7.13 -14.43 -3.16
C ASP A 296 -8.01 -13.25 -3.62
N ARG A 297 -8.70 -12.59 -2.71
CA ARG A 297 -9.49 -11.38 -3.00
C ARG A 297 -8.62 -10.21 -3.44
N LEU A 298 -7.51 -9.97 -2.74
CA LEU A 298 -6.56 -8.94 -3.14
C LEU A 298 -5.96 -9.23 -4.53
N GLY A 299 -5.50 -10.45 -4.76
CA GLY A 299 -4.97 -10.87 -6.06
C GLY A 299 -5.99 -10.72 -7.19
N PHE A 300 -7.26 -11.12 -6.94
CA PHE A 300 -8.36 -10.97 -7.88
C PHE A 300 -8.62 -9.50 -8.25
N PHE A 301 -8.59 -8.61 -7.26
CA PHE A 301 -8.76 -7.17 -7.50
C PHE A 301 -7.61 -6.60 -8.32
N LEU A 302 -6.37 -6.81 -7.86
CA LEU A 302 -5.19 -6.18 -8.45
C LEU A 302 -4.89 -6.71 -9.86
N GLY A 303 -5.08 -8.01 -10.10
CA GLY A 303 -4.87 -8.62 -11.42
C GLY A 303 -5.77 -8.06 -12.51
N GLN A 304 -6.98 -7.57 -12.15
CA GLN A 304 -7.88 -6.93 -13.11
C GLN A 304 -7.37 -5.55 -13.56
N LEU A 305 -6.54 -4.88 -12.76
CA LEU A 305 -6.08 -3.53 -13.06
C LEU A 305 -5.00 -3.49 -14.13
N ASP A 306 -4.18 -4.53 -14.25
CA ASP A 306 -3.11 -4.59 -15.26
C ASP A 306 -3.58 -5.18 -16.61
N PHE A 307 -4.65 -5.95 -16.59
CA PHE A 307 -5.15 -6.61 -17.79
C PHE A 307 -5.64 -5.63 -18.86
N CYS A 308 -5.29 -5.89 -20.12
CA CYS A 308 -5.90 -5.28 -21.31
C CYS A 308 -6.05 -6.29 -22.44
N ARG A 309 -7.28 -6.65 -22.78
CA ARG A 309 -7.57 -7.63 -23.82
C ARG A 309 -7.00 -7.25 -25.20
N MET A 310 -6.94 -5.96 -25.50
CA MET A 310 -6.52 -5.42 -26.78
C MET A 310 -5.02 -5.15 -26.88
N ALA A 311 -4.26 -5.36 -25.80
CA ALA A 311 -2.83 -5.00 -25.76
C ALA A 311 -1.95 -5.80 -26.72
N SER A 312 -2.28 -7.07 -26.96
CA SER A 312 -1.48 -7.95 -27.79
C SER A 312 -2.30 -9.10 -28.37
N PRO A 313 -1.99 -9.60 -29.57
CA PRO A 313 -2.50 -10.86 -30.07
C PRO A 313 -1.97 -12.06 -29.25
N GLN A 314 -0.74 -11.96 -28.71
CA GLN A 314 -0.19 -12.98 -27.82
C GLN A 314 -0.92 -13.00 -26.50
N PHE A 315 -1.33 -14.20 -26.09
CA PHE A 315 -2.15 -14.36 -24.89
C PHE A 315 -1.45 -13.84 -23.62
N GLU A 316 -0.18 -14.17 -23.45
CA GLU A 316 0.62 -13.81 -22.27
C GLU A 316 0.96 -12.32 -22.17
N SER A 317 0.81 -11.59 -23.25
CA SER A 317 1.16 -10.16 -23.34
C SER A 317 -0.05 -9.23 -23.27
N LYS A 318 -1.21 -9.73 -22.77
CA LYS A 318 -2.44 -8.92 -22.65
C LYS A 318 -2.42 -8.05 -21.39
N SER A 319 -1.42 -7.18 -21.28
CA SER A 319 -1.24 -6.28 -20.15
C SER A 319 -1.13 -4.81 -20.56
N LYS A 320 -1.41 -3.90 -19.65
CA LYS A 320 -1.23 -2.45 -19.86
C LYS A 320 0.24 -2.07 -20.02
N ASP A 321 1.14 -2.83 -19.39
CA ASP A 321 2.58 -2.63 -19.60
C ASP A 321 2.97 -2.86 -21.06
N THR A 322 2.37 -3.83 -21.75
CA THR A 322 2.57 -4.04 -23.18
C THR A 322 2.14 -2.82 -24.00
N LEU A 323 1.00 -2.19 -23.65
CA LEU A 323 0.56 -0.94 -24.31
C LEU A 323 1.57 0.19 -24.07
N LYS A 324 2.02 0.36 -22.83
CA LYS A 324 2.99 1.39 -22.46
C LYS A 324 4.31 1.24 -23.22
N LEU A 325 4.80 0.02 -23.35
CA LEU A 325 6.01 -0.28 -24.11
C LEU A 325 5.86 0.05 -25.60
N SER A 326 4.65 -0.08 -26.17
CA SER A 326 4.35 0.31 -27.55
C SER A 326 4.00 1.80 -27.71
N GLY A 327 4.06 2.61 -26.65
CA GLY A 327 3.73 4.03 -26.66
C GLY A 327 2.23 4.32 -26.77
N GLN A 328 1.37 3.32 -26.49
CA GLN A 328 -0.08 3.46 -26.56
C GLN A 328 -0.70 3.62 -25.16
N THR A 329 -1.90 4.18 -25.10
CA THR A 329 -2.69 4.34 -23.89
C THR A 329 -3.94 3.45 -23.92
N VAL A 330 -4.48 3.11 -22.75
CA VAL A 330 -5.72 2.36 -22.65
C VAL A 330 -6.86 3.13 -23.32
N GLY A 331 -6.92 4.45 -23.12
CA GLY A 331 -7.93 5.31 -23.74
C GLY A 331 -7.91 5.30 -25.28
N ALA A 332 -6.76 5.00 -25.89
CA ALA A 332 -6.63 4.90 -27.35
C ALA A 332 -7.08 3.54 -27.90
N VAL A 333 -6.79 2.43 -27.19
CA VAL A 333 -7.07 1.07 -27.66
C VAL A 333 -8.40 0.49 -27.16
N CYS A 334 -8.97 1.08 -26.11
CA CYS A 334 -10.25 0.65 -25.53
C CYS A 334 -11.44 1.18 -26.36
N THR A 335 -11.48 0.76 -27.63
CA THR A 335 -12.51 1.12 -28.63
C THR A 335 -13.70 0.16 -28.60
N GLU A 336 -14.68 0.35 -29.48
CA GLU A 336 -15.82 -0.54 -29.65
C GLU A 336 -15.45 -1.96 -30.10
N GLN A 337 -14.25 -2.15 -30.63
CA GLN A 337 -13.73 -3.46 -30.98
C GLN A 337 -13.42 -4.34 -29.76
N CYS A 338 -13.25 -3.76 -28.56
CA CYS A 338 -13.09 -4.54 -27.33
C CYS A 338 -14.45 -5.13 -26.94
N PRO A 339 -14.57 -6.46 -26.85
CA PRO A 339 -15.85 -7.12 -26.54
C PRO A 339 -16.27 -6.97 -25.06
N LEU A 340 -15.38 -6.49 -24.18
CA LEU A 340 -15.68 -6.32 -22.77
C LEU A 340 -16.61 -5.12 -22.53
N ASP A 341 -17.58 -5.26 -21.63
CA ASP A 341 -18.42 -4.14 -21.20
C ASP A 341 -17.59 -3.09 -20.45
N LYS A 342 -17.41 -1.94 -21.10
CA LYS A 342 -16.60 -0.83 -20.59
C LYS A 342 -17.17 -0.15 -19.35
N LYS A 343 -18.45 -0.38 -19.02
CA LYS A 343 -19.10 0.18 -17.84
C LYS A 343 -18.85 -0.66 -16.58
N VAL A 344 -18.51 -1.93 -16.75
CA VAL A 344 -18.42 -2.90 -15.66
C VAL A 344 -16.98 -3.34 -15.39
N HIS A 345 -16.17 -3.53 -16.45
CA HIS A 345 -14.82 -4.08 -16.28
C HIS A 345 -13.82 -3.06 -15.75
N LEU A 346 -13.07 -3.44 -14.71
CA LEU A 346 -12.09 -2.58 -14.05
C LEU A 346 -10.92 -2.20 -14.96
N CYS A 347 -10.54 -3.07 -15.89
CA CYS A 347 -9.44 -2.82 -16.82
C CYS A 347 -9.62 -1.53 -17.64
N THR A 348 -10.85 -1.09 -17.88
CA THR A 348 -11.15 0.12 -18.67
C THR A 348 -11.00 1.41 -17.88
N GLN A 349 -11.03 1.33 -16.55
CA GLN A 349 -11.13 2.49 -15.67
C GLN A 349 -9.80 3.19 -15.39
N SER A 350 -8.66 2.51 -15.59
CA SER A 350 -7.32 3.09 -15.37
C SER A 350 -6.42 2.94 -16.59
N GLU A 351 -5.50 3.90 -16.77
CA GLU A 351 -4.50 3.90 -17.85
C GLU A 351 -3.32 2.97 -17.57
N ASN A 352 -3.07 2.64 -16.31
CA ASN A 352 -1.94 1.81 -15.87
C ASN A 352 -2.36 0.68 -14.93
N GLY A 353 -1.49 -0.28 -14.77
CA GLY A 353 -1.55 -1.33 -13.76
C GLY A 353 -0.90 -0.92 -12.43
N VAL A 354 -0.60 -1.89 -11.59
CA VAL A 354 -0.10 -1.72 -10.23
C VAL A 354 1.24 -2.45 -10.06
N SER A 355 2.22 -1.77 -9.47
CA SER A 355 3.54 -2.36 -9.23
C SER A 355 3.54 -3.39 -8.10
N ALA A 356 4.50 -4.33 -8.10
CA ALA A 356 4.71 -5.29 -7.01
C ALA A 356 4.92 -4.61 -5.64
N ARG A 357 5.48 -3.40 -5.61
CA ARG A 357 5.60 -2.60 -4.37
C ARG A 357 4.25 -2.20 -3.80
N ALA A 358 3.30 -1.84 -4.65
CA ALA A 358 1.95 -1.52 -4.19
C ALA A 358 1.25 -2.74 -3.59
N TYR A 359 1.43 -3.95 -4.16
CA TYR A 359 0.97 -5.21 -3.54
C TYR A 359 1.55 -5.38 -2.13
N GLN A 360 2.88 -5.27 -2.00
CA GLN A 360 3.56 -5.38 -0.70
C GLN A 360 3.06 -4.34 0.30
N THR A 361 2.81 -3.12 -0.16
CA THR A 361 2.29 -2.03 0.67
C THR A 361 0.88 -2.33 1.16
N CYS A 362 -0.03 -2.79 0.30
CA CYS A 362 -1.39 -3.19 0.70
C CYS A 362 -1.37 -4.26 1.79
N LEU A 363 -0.57 -5.32 1.60
CA LEU A 363 -0.43 -6.41 2.57
C LEU A 363 0.14 -5.91 3.90
N HIS A 364 1.17 -5.08 3.86
CA HIS A 364 1.85 -4.61 5.05
C HIS A 364 0.97 -3.66 5.88
N PHE A 365 0.29 -2.71 5.22
CA PHE A 365 -0.61 -1.79 5.92
C PHE A 365 -1.90 -2.47 6.41
N ALA A 366 -2.41 -3.48 5.71
CA ALA A 366 -3.52 -4.29 6.21
C ALA A 366 -3.16 -5.02 7.51
N LYS A 367 -1.96 -5.62 7.58
CA LYS A 367 -1.43 -6.20 8.83
C LYS A 367 -1.26 -5.16 9.95
N ALA A 368 -0.72 -3.98 9.62
CA ALA A 368 -0.53 -2.90 10.58
C ALA A 368 -1.86 -2.40 11.14
N LEU A 369 -2.88 -2.27 10.27
CA LEU A 369 -4.23 -1.87 10.67
C LEU A 369 -4.91 -2.92 11.55
N ALA A 370 -4.80 -4.20 11.17
CA ALA A 370 -5.32 -5.30 11.99
C ALA A 370 -4.67 -5.33 13.37
N TYR A 371 -3.34 -5.19 13.46
CA TYR A 371 -2.62 -5.11 14.72
C TYR A 371 -3.08 -3.92 15.58
N PHE A 372 -3.21 -2.73 14.98
CA PHE A 372 -3.75 -1.54 15.67
C PHE A 372 -5.14 -1.80 16.25
N ARG A 373 -6.00 -2.52 15.54
CA ARG A 373 -7.34 -2.91 15.98
C ARG A 373 -7.34 -4.02 17.04
N GLY A 374 -6.18 -4.61 17.34
CA GLY A 374 -6.04 -5.72 18.30
C GLY A 374 -6.34 -7.09 17.71
N ASN A 375 -6.24 -7.27 16.40
CA ASN A 375 -6.49 -8.51 15.69
C ASN A 375 -5.18 -9.22 15.33
N ALA A 376 -5.13 -10.54 15.52
CA ALA A 376 -4.00 -11.40 15.12
C ALA A 376 -4.01 -11.73 13.62
N GLU A 377 -5.11 -11.42 12.94
CA GLU A 377 -5.35 -11.72 11.54
C GLU A 377 -5.94 -10.50 10.82
N ALA A 378 -5.43 -10.22 9.61
CA ALA A 378 -5.96 -9.15 8.78
C ALA A 378 -7.19 -9.65 7.99
N SER A 379 -8.23 -8.83 7.96
CA SER A 379 -9.51 -9.11 7.31
C SER A 379 -9.63 -8.41 5.94
N GLU A 380 -10.65 -8.78 5.18
CA GLU A 380 -11.05 -8.07 3.97
C GLU A 380 -11.39 -6.60 4.25
N ALA A 381 -12.01 -6.32 5.40
CA ALA A 381 -12.33 -4.96 5.81
C ALA A 381 -11.05 -4.11 6.00
N ASP A 382 -9.97 -4.68 6.53
CA ASP A 382 -8.69 -3.98 6.66
C ASP A 382 -8.11 -3.64 5.28
N LEU A 383 -8.17 -4.54 4.31
CA LEU A 383 -7.76 -4.29 2.93
C LEU A 383 -8.62 -3.19 2.29
N ARG A 384 -9.94 -3.28 2.40
CA ARG A 384 -10.88 -2.31 1.82
C ARG A 384 -10.61 -0.89 2.31
N GLN A 385 -10.21 -0.74 3.58
CA GLN A 385 -9.91 0.58 4.15
C GLN A 385 -8.54 1.11 3.73
N ILE A 386 -7.55 0.26 3.51
CA ILE A 386 -6.17 0.67 3.21
C ILE A 386 -5.90 0.87 1.71
N ILE A 387 -6.45 0.01 0.85
CA ILE A 387 -6.19 0.01 -0.60
C ILE A 387 -6.35 1.40 -1.24
N PRO A 388 -7.39 2.20 -0.94
CA PRO A 388 -7.53 3.52 -1.53
C PRO A 388 -6.33 4.44 -1.27
N TRP A 389 -5.78 4.41 -0.07
CA TRP A 389 -4.66 5.26 0.34
C TRP A 389 -3.32 4.82 -0.25
N VAL A 390 -3.22 3.56 -0.67
CA VAL A 390 -2.06 3.04 -1.39
C VAL A 390 -2.14 3.38 -2.88
N LEU A 391 -3.33 3.32 -3.49
CA LEU A 391 -3.48 3.30 -4.94
C LEU A 391 -3.94 4.63 -5.58
N HIS A 392 -4.63 5.53 -4.86
CA HIS A 392 -5.31 6.68 -5.48
C HIS A 392 -4.37 7.68 -6.19
N GLU A 393 -3.09 7.73 -5.83
CA GLU A 393 -2.08 8.53 -6.52
C GLU A 393 -1.20 7.69 -7.48
N LYS A 394 -1.28 6.35 -7.39
CA LYS A 394 -0.54 5.43 -8.27
C LYS A 394 -1.32 5.03 -9.51
N LEU A 395 -2.64 4.93 -9.39
CA LEU A 395 -3.52 4.67 -10.53
C LEU A 395 -3.95 5.97 -11.21
N VAL A 396 -3.80 6.00 -12.52
CA VAL A 396 -4.24 7.10 -13.38
C VAL A 396 -5.60 6.74 -13.96
N PRO A 397 -6.68 7.48 -13.65
CA PRO A 397 -7.99 7.18 -14.19
C PRO A 397 -8.00 7.41 -15.70
N ASN A 398 -8.63 6.49 -16.46
CA ASN A 398 -8.92 6.67 -17.86
C ASN A 398 -10.19 7.52 -17.99
N ALA A 399 -10.04 8.83 -18.11
CA ALA A 399 -11.17 9.77 -18.19
C ALA A 399 -12.12 9.52 -19.38
N ARG A 400 -11.69 8.76 -20.40
CA ARG A 400 -12.49 8.38 -21.58
C ARG A 400 -13.29 7.09 -21.36
N SER A 401 -13.16 6.44 -20.21
CA SER A 401 -13.90 5.21 -19.91
C SER A 401 -15.39 5.49 -19.79
N ALA A 402 -16.23 4.69 -20.46
CA ALA A 402 -17.68 4.72 -20.35
C ALA A 402 -18.20 4.54 -18.91
N PHE A 403 -17.38 4.01 -18.01
CA PHE A 403 -17.69 3.96 -16.60
C PHE A 403 -17.94 5.35 -16.01
N PHE A 404 -17.08 6.33 -16.32
CA PHE A 404 -17.22 7.70 -15.79
C PHE A 404 -18.30 8.52 -16.50
N GLU A 405 -18.79 8.09 -17.65
CA GLU A 405 -19.93 8.70 -18.34
C GLU A 405 -21.27 8.32 -17.69
N THR A 406 -21.30 7.26 -16.89
CA THR A 406 -22.50 6.83 -16.15
C THR A 406 -22.90 7.91 -15.15
N LYS A 407 -24.21 8.19 -15.07
CA LYS A 407 -24.78 9.21 -14.14
C LYS A 407 -24.23 9.02 -12.71
N GLY A 408 -23.72 10.10 -12.13
CA GLY A 408 -23.15 10.14 -10.77
C GLY A 408 -21.71 9.65 -10.64
N LYS A 409 -21.11 8.96 -11.65
CA LYS A 409 -19.75 8.42 -11.56
C LYS A 409 -18.65 9.38 -12.00
N ARG A 410 -19.01 10.48 -12.68
CA ARG A 410 -18.02 11.47 -13.14
C ARG A 410 -17.27 12.14 -11.97
N ALA A 411 -17.92 12.32 -10.83
CA ALA A 411 -17.31 12.86 -9.61
C ALA A 411 -16.16 12.00 -9.07
N LEU A 412 -16.15 10.69 -9.37
CA LEU A 412 -15.10 9.76 -8.97
C LEU A 412 -13.74 10.05 -9.65
N LEU A 413 -13.73 10.80 -10.75
CA LEU A 413 -12.47 11.30 -11.34
C LEU A 413 -11.74 12.26 -10.40
N GLN A 414 -12.47 12.99 -9.58
CA GLN A 414 -11.95 13.95 -8.61
C GLN A 414 -11.74 13.30 -7.25
N ASP A 415 -12.70 12.48 -6.80
CA ASP A 415 -12.58 11.69 -5.58
C ASP A 415 -12.00 10.30 -5.89
N ARG A 416 -10.68 10.25 -6.02
CA ARG A 416 -9.96 9.01 -6.34
C ARG A 416 -10.05 7.97 -5.22
N VAL A 417 -10.20 8.39 -3.96
CA VAL A 417 -10.37 7.48 -2.82
C VAL A 417 -11.70 6.73 -2.94
N ALA A 418 -12.79 7.45 -3.20
CA ALA A 418 -14.10 6.85 -3.46
C ALA A 418 -14.10 5.99 -4.73
N TRP A 419 -13.37 6.41 -5.79
CA TRP A 419 -13.21 5.62 -7.00
C TRP A 419 -12.57 4.24 -6.71
N ILE A 420 -11.44 4.21 -5.99
CA ILE A 420 -10.77 2.95 -5.65
C ILE A 420 -11.65 2.07 -4.76
N ARG A 421 -12.39 2.65 -3.79
CA ARG A 421 -13.37 1.89 -2.99
C ARG A 421 -14.45 1.26 -3.87
N SER A 422 -15.01 2.03 -4.80
CA SER A 422 -16.02 1.52 -5.75
C SER A 422 -15.46 0.40 -6.63
N MET A 423 -14.20 0.50 -7.06
CA MET A 423 -13.54 -0.58 -7.81
C MET A 423 -13.37 -1.84 -6.96
N TRP A 424 -12.94 -1.69 -5.70
CA TRP A 424 -12.83 -2.82 -4.78
C TRP A 424 -14.18 -3.51 -4.58
N ASP A 425 -15.23 -2.76 -4.25
CA ASP A 425 -16.57 -3.29 -4.01
C ASP A 425 -17.10 -4.02 -5.27
N THR A 426 -16.91 -3.42 -6.46
CA THR A 426 -17.26 -4.08 -7.73
C THR A 426 -16.47 -5.38 -7.95
N ALA A 427 -15.18 -5.38 -7.62
CA ALA A 427 -14.36 -6.58 -7.73
C ALA A 427 -14.83 -7.69 -6.78
N MET A 428 -15.24 -7.35 -5.55
CA MET A 428 -15.72 -8.33 -4.57
C MET A 428 -17.07 -8.94 -4.99
N ASP A 429 -17.95 -8.16 -5.58
CA ASP A 429 -19.19 -8.66 -6.20
C ASP A 429 -18.91 -9.64 -7.36
N GLN A 430 -17.87 -9.35 -8.17
CA GLN A 430 -17.43 -10.24 -9.23
C GLN A 430 -16.74 -11.49 -8.66
N PHE A 431 -15.91 -11.34 -7.62
CA PHE A 431 -15.21 -12.45 -6.95
C PHE A 431 -16.19 -13.49 -6.45
N SER A 432 -17.30 -13.09 -5.83
CA SER A 432 -18.31 -14.02 -5.31
C SER A 432 -18.87 -14.96 -6.39
N LYS A 433 -18.96 -14.48 -7.64
CA LYS A 433 -19.42 -15.28 -8.79
C LYS A 433 -18.34 -16.22 -9.33
N HIS A 434 -17.07 -15.86 -9.20
CA HIS A 434 -15.91 -16.63 -9.68
C HIS A 434 -15.31 -17.56 -8.60
N GLU A 435 -15.69 -17.41 -7.35
CA GLU A 435 -15.10 -18.11 -6.21
C GLU A 435 -15.03 -19.64 -6.38
N PRO A 436 -16.05 -20.35 -6.91
CA PRO A 436 -15.97 -21.80 -7.06
C PRO A 436 -14.84 -22.25 -7.99
N THR A 437 -14.58 -21.51 -9.06
CA THR A 437 -13.48 -21.80 -10.00
C THR A 437 -12.14 -21.38 -9.39
N ARG A 438 -12.07 -20.21 -8.79
CA ARG A 438 -10.88 -19.68 -8.13
C ARG A 438 -10.37 -20.62 -7.04
N ARG A 439 -11.26 -21.19 -6.22
CA ARG A 439 -10.88 -22.19 -5.20
C ARG A 439 -10.12 -23.38 -5.77
N LYS A 440 -10.51 -23.87 -6.96
CA LYS A 440 -9.81 -24.97 -7.63
C LYS A 440 -8.42 -24.58 -8.09
N VAL A 441 -8.28 -23.37 -8.65
CA VAL A 441 -6.98 -22.82 -9.07
C VAL A 441 -6.06 -22.60 -7.87
N THR A 442 -6.58 -22.02 -6.79
CA THR A 442 -5.84 -21.77 -5.54
C THR A 442 -5.39 -23.09 -4.90
N ALA A 443 -6.21 -24.14 -4.90
CA ALA A 443 -5.82 -25.46 -4.38
C ALA A 443 -4.64 -26.04 -5.15
N LEU A 444 -4.65 -25.98 -6.49
CA LEU A 444 -3.54 -26.44 -7.32
C LEU A 444 -2.26 -25.61 -7.10
N ARG A 445 -2.40 -24.32 -6.88
CA ARG A 445 -1.27 -23.43 -6.54
C ARG A 445 -0.62 -23.84 -5.23
N LEU A 446 -1.41 -24.00 -4.17
CA LEU A 446 -0.91 -24.37 -2.85
C LEU A 446 -0.19 -25.73 -2.86
N GLU A 447 -0.72 -26.71 -3.61
CA GLU A 447 -0.01 -27.99 -3.79
C GLU A 447 1.35 -27.81 -4.45
N GLN A 448 1.45 -26.93 -5.45
CA GLN A 448 2.70 -26.66 -6.15
C GLN A 448 3.74 -25.94 -5.29
N ASP A 449 3.30 -25.06 -4.36
CA ASP A 449 4.18 -24.34 -3.45
C ASP A 449 4.94 -25.25 -2.48
N PHE A 450 4.44 -26.48 -2.24
CA PHE A 450 5.15 -27.53 -1.48
C PHE A 450 6.28 -28.23 -2.25
N GLY A 451 6.46 -27.90 -3.54
CA GLY A 451 7.47 -28.49 -4.41
C GLY A 451 7.03 -29.80 -5.08
N LEU A 452 7.77 -30.19 -6.12
CA LEU A 452 7.46 -31.41 -6.91
C LEU A 452 8.40 -32.58 -6.56
N GLU A 453 9.37 -32.40 -5.67
CA GLU A 453 10.33 -33.43 -5.31
C GLU A 453 9.63 -34.63 -4.66
N GLY A 454 9.87 -35.85 -5.22
CA GLY A 454 9.32 -37.07 -4.72
C GLY A 454 7.84 -37.32 -5.10
N VAL A 455 7.24 -36.47 -5.93
CA VAL A 455 5.87 -36.69 -6.42
C VAL A 455 5.88 -37.83 -7.46
N GLU A 456 5.02 -38.84 -7.25
CA GLU A 456 4.91 -39.99 -8.15
C GLU A 456 4.42 -39.58 -9.55
N ARG A 457 4.93 -40.26 -10.57
CA ARG A 457 4.57 -40.01 -11.96
C ARG A 457 3.06 -40.04 -12.21
N ARG A 458 2.34 -41.01 -11.60
CA ARG A 458 0.88 -41.13 -11.72
C ARG A 458 0.16 -39.88 -11.22
N THR A 459 0.59 -39.32 -10.10
CA THR A 459 0.05 -38.08 -9.54
C THR A 459 0.31 -36.89 -10.47
N VAL A 460 1.50 -36.79 -11.05
CA VAL A 460 1.84 -35.75 -12.03
C VAL A 460 0.92 -35.82 -13.26
N GLU A 461 0.69 -37.03 -13.82
CA GLU A 461 -0.18 -37.23 -14.99
C GLU A 461 -1.65 -36.86 -14.66
N GLN A 462 -2.13 -37.19 -13.46
CA GLN A 462 -3.46 -36.80 -12.99
C GLN A 462 -3.59 -35.26 -12.87
N ARG A 463 -2.58 -34.59 -12.31
CA ARG A 463 -2.56 -33.11 -12.18
C ARG A 463 -2.51 -32.42 -13.54
N LEU A 464 -1.71 -32.89 -14.47
CA LEU A 464 -1.69 -32.39 -15.85
C LEU A 464 -3.06 -32.46 -16.51
N THR A 465 -3.77 -33.57 -16.36
CA THR A 465 -5.13 -33.76 -16.89
C THR A 465 -6.11 -32.78 -16.22
N GLN A 466 -6.05 -32.65 -14.91
CA GLN A 466 -6.90 -31.72 -14.15
C GLN A 466 -6.68 -30.25 -14.55
N VAL A 467 -5.42 -29.82 -14.65
CA VAL A 467 -5.06 -28.45 -15.06
C VAL A 467 -5.53 -28.18 -16.48
N LYS A 468 -5.33 -29.14 -17.40
CA LYS A 468 -5.77 -29.02 -18.80
C LYS A 468 -7.29 -28.86 -18.89
N SER A 469 -8.05 -29.67 -18.15
CA SER A 469 -9.52 -29.60 -18.11
C SER A 469 -10.01 -28.23 -17.57
N LEU A 470 -9.36 -27.68 -16.54
CA LEU A 470 -9.69 -26.34 -16.03
C LEU A 470 -9.37 -25.24 -17.05
N LEU A 471 -8.23 -25.33 -17.74
CA LEU A 471 -7.87 -24.39 -18.82
C LEU A 471 -8.92 -24.41 -19.94
N GLU A 472 -9.32 -25.61 -20.41
CA GLU A 472 -10.37 -25.77 -21.42
C GLU A 472 -11.70 -25.16 -20.95
N GLN A 473 -12.07 -25.40 -19.69
CA GLN A 473 -13.29 -24.84 -19.10
C GLN A 473 -13.27 -23.29 -19.08
N LEU A 474 -12.15 -22.68 -18.65
CA LEU A 474 -12.01 -21.23 -18.59
C LEU A 474 -12.00 -20.59 -19.98
N MET A 475 -11.31 -21.21 -20.93
CA MET A 475 -11.19 -20.71 -22.30
C MET A 475 -12.51 -20.78 -23.09
N THR A 476 -13.36 -21.79 -22.84
CA THR A 476 -14.56 -22.02 -23.64
C THR A 476 -15.84 -21.49 -23.00
N LYS A 477 -15.92 -21.43 -21.66
CA LYS A 477 -17.17 -21.10 -20.95
C LYS A 477 -17.22 -19.73 -20.32
N GLN A 478 -16.08 -19.02 -20.25
CA GLN A 478 -16.02 -17.73 -19.58
C GLN A 478 -15.54 -16.61 -20.53
N GLU A 479 -16.08 -15.41 -20.32
CA GLU A 479 -15.56 -14.24 -20.99
C GLU A 479 -14.15 -13.94 -20.47
N LEU A 480 -13.20 -13.66 -21.36
CA LEU A 480 -11.82 -13.34 -21.02
C LEU A 480 -11.75 -11.94 -20.37
N SER A 481 -12.05 -11.87 -19.09
CA SER A 481 -11.83 -10.73 -18.20
C SER A 481 -10.47 -10.78 -17.55
N GLY A 482 -10.05 -9.72 -16.85
CA GLY A 482 -8.78 -9.70 -16.11
C GLY A 482 -8.66 -10.84 -15.10
N ALA A 483 -9.72 -11.13 -14.39
CA ALA A 483 -9.77 -12.22 -13.41
C ALA A 483 -9.56 -13.61 -14.05
N VAL A 484 -10.26 -13.87 -15.14
CA VAL A 484 -10.14 -15.13 -15.89
C VAL A 484 -8.75 -15.25 -16.55
N TYR A 485 -8.22 -14.15 -17.06
CA TYR A 485 -6.87 -14.09 -17.63
C TYR A 485 -5.81 -14.50 -16.61
N GLU A 486 -5.82 -13.92 -15.42
CA GLU A 486 -4.88 -14.24 -14.34
C GLU A 486 -4.91 -15.73 -13.98
N ASP A 487 -6.10 -16.32 -13.85
CA ASP A 487 -6.25 -17.73 -13.56
C ASP A 487 -5.69 -18.62 -14.68
N ILE A 488 -5.91 -18.25 -15.95
CA ILE A 488 -5.38 -18.98 -17.11
C ILE A 488 -3.85 -18.94 -17.15
N ILE A 489 -3.25 -17.75 -16.97
CA ILE A 489 -1.79 -17.59 -16.95
C ILE A 489 -1.20 -18.41 -15.81
N HIS A 490 -1.83 -18.38 -14.65
CA HIS A 490 -1.37 -19.16 -13.51
C HIS A 490 -1.45 -20.66 -13.76
N LEU A 491 -2.59 -21.16 -14.26
CA LEU A 491 -2.75 -22.57 -14.62
C LEU A 491 -1.77 -23.01 -15.71
N LYS A 492 -1.48 -22.14 -16.69
CA LYS A 492 -0.46 -22.42 -17.72
C LYS A 492 0.93 -22.59 -17.10
N SER A 493 1.29 -21.75 -16.12
CA SER A 493 2.54 -21.89 -15.36
C SER A 493 2.58 -23.22 -14.60
N ILE A 494 1.49 -23.58 -13.91
CA ILE A 494 1.36 -24.86 -13.19
C ILE A 494 1.51 -26.03 -14.16
N TYR A 495 0.80 -25.98 -15.30
CA TYR A 495 0.90 -27.01 -16.33
C TYR A 495 2.35 -27.20 -16.81
N SER A 496 3.04 -26.11 -17.14
CA SER A 496 4.41 -26.14 -17.62
C SER A 496 5.38 -26.75 -16.60
N ARG A 497 5.23 -26.44 -15.32
CA ARG A 497 6.05 -27.02 -14.24
C ARG A 497 5.83 -28.53 -14.08
N TYR A 498 4.56 -28.98 -14.05
CA TYR A 498 4.24 -30.41 -13.97
C TYR A 498 4.72 -31.16 -15.23
N ASN A 499 4.55 -30.57 -16.43
CA ASN A 499 5.01 -31.17 -17.67
C ASN A 499 6.54 -31.32 -17.72
N ASN A 500 7.28 -30.30 -17.34
CA ASN A 500 8.74 -30.34 -17.24
C ASN A 500 9.21 -31.41 -16.24
N TYR A 501 8.54 -31.53 -15.10
CA TYR A 501 8.85 -32.56 -14.12
C TYR A 501 8.52 -33.97 -14.64
N ALA A 502 7.41 -34.15 -15.35
CA ALA A 502 7.09 -35.44 -16.00
C ALA A 502 8.14 -35.86 -17.02
N LEU A 503 8.66 -34.89 -17.81
CA LEU A 503 9.73 -35.14 -18.78
C LEU A 503 11.04 -35.54 -18.07
N TRP A 504 11.38 -34.83 -16.99
CA TRP A 504 12.54 -35.15 -16.16
C TRP A 504 12.47 -36.54 -15.56
N LEU A 505 11.30 -36.96 -15.01
CA LEU A 505 11.10 -38.30 -14.52
C LEU A 505 11.28 -39.38 -15.60
N LYS A 506 10.81 -39.13 -16.84
CA LYS A 506 11.01 -40.04 -17.97
C LYS A 506 12.49 -40.18 -18.33
N GLN A 507 13.25 -39.10 -18.34
CA GLN A 507 14.69 -39.11 -18.66
C GLN A 507 15.52 -39.84 -17.59
N ASN A 508 15.14 -39.71 -16.31
CA ASN A 508 15.85 -40.37 -15.21
C ASN A 508 15.42 -41.82 -14.97
N ALA A 509 14.22 -42.23 -15.41
CA ALA A 509 13.81 -43.62 -15.39
C ALA A 509 14.45 -44.45 -16.52
N ALA A 510 15.03 -43.78 -17.51
CA ALA A 510 15.75 -44.41 -18.63
C ALA A 510 17.27 -44.54 -18.38
N ARG A 511 17.76 -44.01 -17.26
CA ARG A 511 19.11 -44.20 -16.72
C ARG A 511 19.10 -45.23 -15.61
#